data_414ff58bd9f5b3337e19d89db2bf18ad
#
_entry.id   414ff58bd9f5b3337e19d89db2bf18ad
#
_cell.length_a   1.000
_cell.length_b   1.000
_cell.length_c   1.000
_cell.angle_alpha   90.00
_cell.angle_beta   90.00
_cell.angle_gamma   90.00
#
_symmetry.space_group_name_H-M   'P 1'
#
loop_
_entity.id
_entity.type
_entity.pdbx_description
1 polymer ?
#
loop_
_entity_poly.entity_id
_entity_poly.type
_entity_poly.pdbx_seq_one_letter_code
_entity_poly.pdbx_strand_id
1 'polypeptide(L)'
;MLIKSITMRPGAHFHARPAADLAVLARQFESVLLISVGEELADAKNALALMRLPKPKDGSIELTASGPDEEEAAAALETQILTIERLRK
;
A
#
# COMPACT_ATOMS: atom_id res chain seq x y z
N MET A 1 -3.94 -0.90 16.39
CA MET A 1 -3.02 -0.61 15.27
C MET A 1 -2.35 -1.88 14.79
N LEU A 2 -2.28 -2.04 13.50
CA LEU A 2 -1.74 -3.25 12.89
C LEU A 2 -0.68 -2.83 11.87
N ILE A 3 0.49 -3.45 11.92
CA ILE A 3 1.57 -3.15 11.00
C ILE A 3 1.97 -4.44 10.28
N LYS A 4 1.99 -4.38 8.96
CA LYS A 4 2.40 -5.52 8.13
C LYS A 4 3.56 -5.12 7.23
N SER A 5 4.55 -5.99 7.15
CA SER A 5 5.63 -5.84 6.18
C SER A 5 5.25 -6.62 4.94
N ILE A 6 5.34 -5.96 3.79
CA ILE A 6 5.01 -6.57 2.51
C ILE A 6 6.24 -6.44 1.62
N THR A 7 6.61 -7.54 0.97
CA THR A 7 7.77 -7.54 0.08
C THR A 7 7.28 -7.53 -1.36
N MET A 8 7.70 -6.50 -2.10
CA MET A 8 7.46 -6.37 -3.53
C MET A 8 8.75 -6.67 -4.27
N ARG A 9 8.70 -6.72 -5.60
CA ARG A 9 9.92 -6.87 -6.37
C ARG A 9 10.83 -5.66 -6.13
N PRO A 10 12.15 -5.87 -6.02
CA PRO A 10 13.07 -4.73 -5.91
C PRO A 10 12.85 -3.76 -7.06
N GLY A 11 12.74 -2.48 -6.76
CA GLY A 11 12.48 -1.46 -7.75
C GLY A 11 11.02 -1.29 -8.15
N ALA A 12 10.11 -2.07 -7.59
CA ALA A 12 8.69 -1.91 -7.85
C ALA A 12 8.21 -0.54 -7.36
N HIS A 13 7.21 0.00 -8.04
CA HIS A 13 6.75 1.35 -7.76
C HIS A 13 5.25 1.44 -8.02
N PHE A 14 4.56 2.30 -7.29
CA PHE A 14 3.15 2.54 -7.52
C PHE A 14 2.98 3.51 -8.68
N HIS A 15 2.70 2.96 -9.86
CA HIS A 15 2.36 3.76 -11.02
C HIS A 15 0.92 4.24 -10.91
N ALA A 16 0.49 5.10 -11.83
CA ALA A 16 -0.81 5.76 -11.73
C ALA A 16 -1.98 4.79 -11.57
N ARG A 17 -2.03 3.74 -12.39
CA ARG A 17 -3.17 2.83 -12.34
C ARG A 17 -3.19 1.97 -11.08
N PRO A 18 -2.11 1.29 -10.71
CA PRO A 18 -2.11 0.55 -9.44
C PRO A 18 -2.37 1.43 -8.23
N ALA A 19 -1.84 2.66 -8.23
CA ALA A 19 -2.07 3.59 -7.12
C ALA A 19 -3.54 3.98 -7.03
N ALA A 20 -4.17 4.26 -8.18
CA ALA A 20 -5.59 4.62 -8.20
C ALA A 20 -6.45 3.44 -7.71
N ASP A 21 -6.16 2.24 -8.18
CA ASP A 21 -6.93 1.05 -7.77
C ASP A 21 -6.78 0.80 -6.28
N LEU A 22 -5.58 0.93 -5.74
CA LEU A 22 -5.34 0.73 -4.33
C LEU A 22 -6.05 1.79 -3.49
N ALA A 23 -6.04 3.04 -3.95
CA ALA A 23 -6.71 4.12 -3.24
C ALA A 23 -8.22 3.91 -3.20
N VAL A 24 -8.82 3.46 -4.30
CA VAL A 24 -10.25 3.16 -4.35
C VAL A 24 -10.59 2.07 -3.34
N LEU A 25 -9.80 1.02 -3.30
CA LEU A 25 -10.01 -0.05 -2.33
C LEU A 25 -9.86 0.46 -0.88
N ALA A 26 -8.80 1.22 -0.62
CA ALA A 26 -8.54 1.74 0.71
C ALA A 26 -9.66 2.63 1.22
N ARG A 27 -10.29 3.39 0.33
CA ARG A 27 -11.38 4.29 0.71
C ARG A 27 -12.64 3.57 1.17
N GLN A 28 -12.72 2.28 0.93
CA GLN A 28 -13.89 1.50 1.38
C GLN A 28 -13.82 1.18 2.88
N PHE A 29 -12.69 1.42 3.51
CA PHE A 29 -12.49 1.11 4.92
C PHE A 29 -12.46 2.39 5.76
N GLU A 30 -12.90 2.26 7.01
CA GLU A 30 -12.89 3.41 7.92
C GLU A 30 -11.52 3.63 8.54
N SER A 31 -10.70 2.59 8.62
CA SER A 31 -9.40 2.69 9.25
C SER A 31 -8.48 3.65 8.51
N VAL A 32 -7.57 4.25 9.26
CA VAL A 32 -6.46 4.99 8.66
C VAL A 32 -5.50 3.97 8.09
N LEU A 33 -5.11 4.16 6.84
CA LEU A 33 -4.25 3.22 6.13
C LEU A 33 -3.06 3.98 5.56
N LEU A 34 -1.87 3.62 6.01
CA LEU A 34 -0.64 4.29 5.62
C LEU A 34 0.32 3.29 5.03
N ILE A 35 1.03 3.71 3.98
CA ILE A 35 2.10 2.91 3.40
C ILE A 35 3.39 3.68 3.52
N SER A 36 4.43 3.02 4.03
CA SER A 36 5.71 3.67 4.18
C SER A 36 6.81 2.93 3.43
N VAL A 37 7.72 3.70 2.86
CA VAL A 37 8.91 3.20 2.19
C VAL A 37 10.07 3.98 2.79
N GLY A 38 10.87 3.30 3.61
CA GLY A 38 11.91 3.97 4.36
C GLY A 38 11.29 4.99 5.30
N GLU A 39 11.68 6.25 5.15
CA GLU A 39 11.14 7.32 5.99
C GLU A 39 9.96 8.05 5.36
N GLU A 40 9.62 7.70 4.12
CA GLU A 40 8.51 8.35 3.41
C GLU A 40 7.20 7.65 3.73
N LEU A 41 6.15 8.43 3.88
CA LEU A 41 4.85 7.94 4.31
C LEU A 41 3.77 8.47 3.38
N ALA A 42 2.80 7.63 3.05
CA ALA A 42 1.69 8.03 2.20
C ALA A 42 0.37 7.50 2.75
N ASP A 43 -0.68 8.31 2.65
CA ASP A 43 -2.03 7.88 2.93
C ASP A 43 -2.47 6.97 1.78
N ALA A 44 -2.78 5.72 2.09
CA ALA A 44 -3.16 4.76 1.06
C ALA A 44 -4.44 5.15 0.32
N LYS A 45 -5.23 6.04 0.90
CA LYS A 45 -6.47 6.53 0.28
C LYS A 45 -6.20 7.65 -0.72
N ASN A 46 -4.96 8.06 -0.88
CA ASN A 46 -4.58 9.15 -1.77
C ASN A 46 -3.62 8.63 -2.84
N ALA A 47 -4.14 8.53 -4.07
CA ALA A 47 -3.37 7.96 -5.18
C ALA A 47 -2.10 8.78 -5.48
N LEU A 48 -2.19 10.10 -5.44
CA LEU A 48 -1.03 10.95 -5.70
C LEU A 48 0.06 10.74 -4.67
N ALA A 49 -0.32 10.58 -3.39
CA ALA A 49 0.65 10.34 -2.34
C ALA A 49 1.37 9.00 -2.57
N LEU A 50 0.62 7.97 -2.98
CA LEU A 50 1.21 6.67 -3.28
C LEU A 50 2.21 6.77 -4.43
N MET A 51 1.88 7.55 -5.45
CA MET A 51 2.75 7.72 -6.62
C MET A 51 4.05 8.47 -6.28
N ARG A 52 4.03 9.24 -5.20
CA ARG A 52 5.22 9.99 -4.78
C ARG A 52 6.17 9.19 -3.92
N LEU A 53 5.75 8.00 -3.46
CA LEU A 53 6.64 7.17 -2.66
C LEU A 53 7.85 6.75 -3.48
N PRO A 54 9.04 6.71 -2.86
CA PRO A 54 10.22 6.25 -3.58
C PRO A 54 10.14 4.75 -3.86
N LYS A 55 10.94 4.28 -4.78
CA LYS A 55 11.03 2.84 -5.03
C LYS A 55 11.74 2.19 -3.86
N PRO A 56 11.15 1.14 -3.26
CA PRO A 56 11.82 0.44 -2.16
C PRO A 56 13.04 -0.30 -2.71
N LYS A 57 14.19 -0.07 -2.09
CA LYS A 57 15.45 -0.63 -2.58
C LYS A 57 15.45 -2.16 -2.55
N ASP A 58 14.90 -2.73 -1.50
CA ASP A 58 14.84 -4.18 -1.34
C ASP A 58 13.43 -4.73 -1.56
N GLY A 59 12.51 -3.90 -2.02
CA GLY A 59 11.13 -4.28 -2.23
C GLY A 59 10.27 -4.25 -0.98
N SER A 60 10.83 -3.90 0.18
CA SER A 60 10.06 -3.89 1.42
C SER A 60 9.28 -2.61 1.63
N ILE A 61 8.01 -2.75 1.94
CA ILE A 61 7.16 -1.64 2.35
C ILE A 61 6.46 -2.03 3.64
N GLU A 62 5.97 -1.03 4.38
CA GLU A 62 5.17 -1.28 5.57
C GLU A 62 3.78 -0.71 5.38
N LEU A 63 2.79 -1.50 5.74
CA LEU A 63 1.40 -1.09 5.76
C LEU A 63 0.96 -0.95 7.21
N THR A 64 0.47 0.22 7.58
CA THR A 64 -0.07 0.46 8.91
C THR A 64 -1.57 0.69 8.79
N ALA A 65 -2.34 -0.05 9.58
CA ALA A 65 -3.79 0.10 9.61
C ALA A 65 -4.23 0.36 11.04
N SER A 66 -5.08 1.35 11.24
CA SER A 66 -5.55 1.72 12.57
C SER A 66 -7.01 2.16 12.50
N GLY A 67 -7.89 1.40 13.16
CA GLY A 67 -9.30 1.72 13.18
C GLY A 67 -10.17 0.49 13.40
N PRO A 68 -11.49 0.66 13.31
CA PRO A 68 -12.43 -0.42 13.64
C PRO A 68 -12.35 -1.62 12.70
N ASP A 69 -11.96 -1.42 11.44
CA ASP A 69 -11.86 -2.50 10.46
C ASP A 69 -10.41 -2.73 10.02
N GLU A 70 -9.46 -2.47 10.91
CA GLU A 70 -8.04 -2.51 10.54
C GLU A 70 -7.57 -3.88 10.03
N GLU A 71 -8.09 -4.96 10.60
CA GLU A 71 -7.67 -6.31 10.16
C GLU A 71 -8.15 -6.61 8.75
N GLU A 72 -9.42 -6.32 8.49
CA GLU A 72 -9.96 -6.52 7.15
C GLU A 72 -9.27 -5.63 6.14
N ALA A 73 -9.05 -4.37 6.50
CA ALA A 73 -8.42 -3.41 5.61
C ALA A 73 -6.99 -3.83 5.28
N ALA A 74 -6.22 -4.22 6.29
CA ALA A 74 -4.85 -4.64 6.07
C ALA A 74 -4.78 -5.86 5.16
N ALA A 75 -5.64 -6.85 5.39
CA ALA A 75 -5.65 -8.05 4.57
C ALA A 75 -6.03 -7.73 3.12
N ALA A 76 -7.02 -6.87 2.93
CA ALA A 76 -7.45 -6.48 1.59
C ALA A 76 -6.36 -5.73 0.83
N LEU A 77 -5.70 -4.79 1.48
CA LEU A 77 -4.64 -4.03 0.85
C LEU A 77 -3.43 -4.90 0.55
N GLU A 78 -3.07 -5.78 1.46
CA GLU A 78 -1.96 -6.70 1.22
C GLU A 78 -2.24 -7.56 -0.01
N THR A 79 -3.43 -8.11 -0.11
CA THR A 79 -3.83 -8.95 -1.25
C THR A 79 -3.77 -8.15 -2.54
N GLN A 80 -4.26 -6.92 -2.52
CA GLN A 80 -4.26 -6.06 -3.70
C GLN A 80 -2.82 -5.75 -4.14
N ILE A 81 -1.95 -5.41 -3.21
CA ILE A 81 -0.57 -5.10 -3.52
C ILE A 81 0.14 -6.31 -4.14
N LEU A 82 -0.07 -7.49 -3.56
CA LEU A 82 0.55 -8.70 -4.09
C LEU A 82 -0.03 -9.09 -5.46
N THR A 83 -1.31 -8.81 -5.68
CA THR A 83 -1.93 -9.05 -6.98
C THR A 83 -1.32 -8.14 -8.05
N ILE A 84 -1.12 -6.86 -7.73
CA ILE A 84 -0.47 -5.92 -8.64
C ILE A 84 0.90 -6.45 -9.04
N GLU A 85 1.66 -6.97 -8.09
CA GLU A 85 2.99 -7.51 -8.35
C GLU A 85 2.94 -8.71 -9.29
N ARG A 86 1.95 -9.57 -9.13
CA ARG A 86 1.80 -10.75 -9.99
C ARG A 86 1.47 -10.40 -11.43
N LEU A 87 0.72 -9.33 -11.63
CA LEU A 87 0.30 -8.92 -12.97
C LEU A 87 1.40 -8.18 -13.73
N ARG A 88 2.44 -7.77 -13.04
CA ARG A 88 3.56 -7.08 -13.66
C ARG A 88 4.59 -8.09 -14.12
N LYS A 89 4.95 -8.02 -15.37
CA LYS A 89 5.95 -8.92 -15.93
C LYS A 89 7.08 -8.15 -16.58
#